data_eb0ae1215f900468314a49b510a41799
#
_entry.id   eb0ae1215f900468314a49b510a41799
#
_cell.length_a   1.000
_cell.length_b   1.000
_cell.length_c   1.000
_cell.angle_alpha   90.00
_cell.angle_beta   90.00
_cell.angle_gamma   90.00
#
_symmetry.space_group_name_H-M   'P 1'
#
loop_
_entity.id
_entity.type
_entity.pdbx_description
1 polymer ?
#
loop_
_entity_poly.entity_id
_entity_poly.type
_entity_poly.pdbx_seq_one_letter_code
_entity_poly.pdbx_strand_id
1 'polypeptide(L)'
;MTENTKMTLLFAHGGGFCKDTWDPIIRRLKESLILQQVSTEFVTFDFPYHGSNHDPEVAAAMEVDLSNPKAPRVRYDKHDLVGWLVGAVQEQVAAWKEKAKADRSAEHKLIGVGHSMGSAGLWATEVAHPGTFDGLILFEPVLVQNSPETDYMVDFMVVSTLRRDSSWPSRAAAEEHFQNWRNFAKWDRETLAAYLRGALVDSSDGTVSLACHPNIEASLYCHKPLWLTEHELQQPKCPITFHWGSRSKMWFRERFEALQADLPHIYTMREPMEGNSHVLVLENPALSAEKIVQDLEELEPFAAAITEP
;
A
#
# COMPACT_ATOMS: atom_id res chain seq x y z
N MET A 1 -1.48 8.73 35.62
CA MET A 1 -2.74 8.52 34.87
C MET A 1 -2.32 8.63 33.43
N THR A 2 -2.17 7.50 32.76
CA THR A 2 -1.95 7.45 31.30
C THR A 2 -3.11 8.20 30.66
N GLU A 3 -2.79 9.29 29.96
CA GLU A 3 -3.80 10.00 29.15
C GLU A 3 -4.46 8.96 28.26
N ASN A 4 -5.77 9.02 28.14
CA ASN A 4 -6.56 8.09 27.34
C ASN A 4 -6.21 8.32 25.86
N THR A 5 -5.20 7.62 25.36
CA THR A 5 -4.76 7.75 23.96
C THR A 5 -5.50 6.75 23.08
N LYS A 6 -6.04 7.21 21.97
CA LYS A 6 -6.67 6.40 20.91
C LYS A 6 -5.80 6.37 19.69
N MET A 7 -5.47 5.18 19.26
CA MET A 7 -4.64 4.94 18.08
C MET A 7 -5.50 4.61 16.87
N THR A 8 -5.16 5.15 15.71
CA THR A 8 -5.72 4.73 14.43
C THR A 8 -4.59 4.23 13.53
N LEU A 9 -4.73 3.02 13.02
CA LEU A 9 -3.87 2.46 11.98
C LEU A 9 -4.58 2.61 10.63
N LEU A 10 -4.03 3.44 9.75
CA LEU A 10 -4.55 3.69 8.40
C LEU A 10 -3.79 2.84 7.39
N PHE A 11 -4.48 1.91 6.74
CA PHE A 11 -3.90 0.95 5.81
C PHE A 11 -4.10 1.37 4.35
N ALA A 12 -3.01 1.47 3.59
CA ALA A 12 -2.98 1.85 2.18
C ALA A 12 -2.41 0.72 1.30
N HIS A 13 -3.23 0.17 0.40
CA HIS A 13 -2.89 -0.98 -0.44
C HIS A 13 -2.00 -0.61 -1.64
N GLY A 14 -1.34 -1.59 -2.26
CA GLY A 14 -0.56 -1.45 -3.48
C GLY A 14 -1.40 -1.28 -4.74
N GLY A 15 -0.78 -0.85 -5.84
CA GLY A 15 -1.44 -0.74 -7.14
C GLY A 15 -1.99 -2.08 -7.64
N GLY A 16 -3.19 -2.06 -8.24
CA GLY A 16 -3.87 -3.26 -8.71
C GLY A 16 -4.53 -4.11 -7.60
N PHE A 17 -4.40 -3.73 -6.33
CA PHE A 17 -4.99 -4.44 -5.19
C PHE A 17 -6.27 -3.74 -4.68
N CYS A 18 -6.71 -4.10 -3.48
CA CYS A 18 -7.85 -3.50 -2.79
C CYS A 18 -7.64 -3.55 -1.27
N LYS A 19 -8.44 -2.79 -0.53
CA LYS A 19 -8.35 -2.72 0.94
C LYS A 19 -8.50 -4.07 1.64
N ASP A 20 -9.27 -5.00 1.04
CA ASP A 20 -9.52 -6.32 1.61
C ASP A 20 -8.24 -7.17 1.76
N THR A 21 -7.19 -6.85 1.00
CA THR A 21 -5.88 -7.53 1.13
C THR A 21 -5.24 -7.36 2.51
N TRP A 22 -5.67 -6.37 3.29
CA TRP A 22 -5.21 -6.15 4.66
C TRP A 22 -5.95 -6.98 5.71
N ASP A 23 -7.11 -7.58 5.39
CA ASP A 23 -7.93 -8.32 6.36
C ASP A 23 -7.16 -9.41 7.12
N PRO A 24 -6.32 -10.26 6.46
CA PRO A 24 -5.57 -11.30 7.17
C PRO A 24 -4.54 -10.75 8.15
N ILE A 25 -3.94 -9.59 7.84
CA ILE A 25 -2.99 -8.90 8.70
C ILE A 25 -3.74 -8.26 9.88
N ILE A 26 -4.81 -7.51 9.59
CA ILE A 26 -5.62 -6.84 10.62
C ILE A 26 -6.20 -7.84 11.61
N ARG A 27 -6.66 -9.01 11.16
CA ARG A 27 -7.14 -10.07 12.05
C ARG A 27 -6.06 -10.49 13.04
N ARG A 28 -4.82 -10.69 12.58
CA ARG A 28 -3.69 -11.06 13.45
C ARG A 28 -3.27 -9.93 14.38
N LEU A 29 -3.31 -8.69 13.91
CA LEU A 29 -3.04 -7.52 14.76
C LEU A 29 -4.04 -7.40 15.91
N LYS A 30 -5.33 -7.66 15.66
CA LYS A 30 -6.38 -7.66 16.70
C LYS A 30 -6.17 -8.74 17.79
N GLU A 31 -5.43 -9.80 17.48
CA GLU A 31 -5.06 -10.87 18.41
C GLU A 31 -3.80 -10.52 19.24
N SER A 32 -3.04 -9.48 18.86
CA SER A 32 -1.84 -9.04 19.56
C SER A 32 -2.16 -8.40 20.90
N LEU A 33 -1.45 -8.81 21.95
CA LEU A 33 -1.66 -8.31 23.32
C LEU A 33 -1.45 -6.80 23.43
N ILE A 34 -0.45 -6.24 22.76
CA ILE A 34 -0.16 -4.80 22.80
C ILE A 34 -1.31 -3.98 22.20
N LEU A 35 -1.92 -4.46 21.12
CA LEU A 35 -3.05 -3.79 20.47
C LEU A 35 -4.38 -3.97 21.25
N GLN A 36 -4.44 -4.94 22.17
CA GLN A 36 -5.57 -5.10 23.09
C GLN A 36 -5.46 -4.16 24.30
N GLN A 37 -4.27 -3.70 24.64
CA GLN A 37 -4.02 -2.77 25.75
C GLN A 37 -4.25 -1.31 25.38
N VAL A 38 -4.10 -0.97 24.08
CA VAL A 38 -4.29 0.39 23.54
C VAL A 38 -5.56 0.42 22.68
N SER A 39 -6.44 1.40 22.93
CA SER A 39 -7.65 1.57 22.12
C SER A 39 -7.28 1.86 20.67
N THR A 40 -7.37 0.83 19.81
CA THR A 40 -6.89 0.90 18.42
C THR A 40 -8.01 0.71 17.41
N GLU A 41 -8.17 1.68 16.50
CA GLU A 41 -9.03 1.60 15.30
C GLU A 41 -8.20 1.19 14.08
N PHE A 42 -8.76 0.29 13.26
CA PHE A 42 -8.15 -0.15 11.99
C PHE A 42 -8.97 0.41 10.85
N VAL A 43 -8.39 1.30 10.06
CA VAL A 43 -9.03 1.96 8.92
C VAL A 43 -8.38 1.49 7.63
N THR A 44 -9.19 0.97 6.72
CA THR A 44 -8.79 0.59 5.36
C THR A 44 -9.59 1.38 4.34
N PHE A 45 -9.02 1.66 3.19
CA PHE A 45 -9.72 2.34 2.10
C PHE A 45 -9.25 1.80 0.74
N ASP A 46 -10.08 1.93 -0.26
CA ASP A 46 -9.70 1.69 -1.65
C ASP A 46 -9.25 3.00 -2.29
N PHE A 47 -8.10 3.00 -2.94
CA PHE A 47 -7.72 4.09 -3.84
C PHE A 47 -8.74 4.22 -4.97
N PRO A 48 -8.91 5.41 -5.58
CA PRO A 48 -9.75 5.58 -6.76
C PRO A 48 -9.43 4.51 -7.82
N TYR A 49 -10.45 4.01 -8.49
CA TYR A 49 -10.41 2.97 -9.52
C TYR A 49 -9.98 1.57 -9.04
N HIS A 50 -9.91 1.36 -7.73
CA HIS A 50 -9.61 0.07 -7.10
C HIS A 50 -10.77 -0.37 -6.21
N GLY A 51 -10.92 -1.69 -6.04
CA GLY A 51 -11.90 -2.25 -5.10
C GLY A 51 -13.28 -1.65 -5.25
N SER A 52 -13.87 -1.16 -4.15
CA SER A 52 -15.21 -0.55 -4.13
C SER A 52 -15.28 0.80 -4.88
N ASN A 53 -14.14 1.42 -5.20
CA ASN A 53 -14.05 2.67 -5.94
C ASN A 53 -13.77 2.45 -7.45
N HIS A 54 -14.05 1.24 -7.97
CA HIS A 54 -13.87 0.94 -9.39
C HIS A 54 -14.75 1.83 -10.28
N ASP A 55 -14.23 2.12 -11.49
CA ASP A 55 -14.92 2.91 -12.50
C ASP A 55 -14.61 2.35 -13.90
N PRO A 56 -15.54 1.60 -14.51
CA PRO A 56 -15.34 1.00 -15.81
C PRO A 56 -15.26 2.02 -16.96
N GLU A 57 -15.86 3.22 -16.80
CA GLU A 57 -15.82 4.27 -17.81
C GLU A 57 -14.41 4.87 -17.95
N VAL A 58 -13.70 4.98 -16.84
CA VAL A 58 -12.31 5.44 -16.84
C VAL A 58 -11.41 4.47 -17.58
N ALA A 59 -11.55 3.17 -17.37
CA ALA A 59 -10.77 2.16 -18.08
C ALA A 59 -10.97 2.24 -19.61
N ALA A 60 -12.22 2.49 -20.05
CA ALA A 60 -12.56 2.63 -21.46
C ALA A 60 -12.06 3.95 -22.08
N ALA A 61 -11.84 4.98 -21.26
CA ALA A 61 -11.36 6.29 -21.71
C ALA A 61 -9.83 6.38 -21.84
N MET A 62 -9.10 5.34 -21.44
CA MET A 62 -7.64 5.34 -21.50
C MET A 62 -7.11 5.09 -22.90
N GLU A 63 -6.10 5.87 -23.30
CA GLU A 63 -5.39 5.67 -24.55
C GLU A 63 -4.29 4.62 -24.37
N VAL A 64 -4.38 3.53 -25.12
CA VAL A 64 -3.39 2.44 -25.11
C VAL A 64 -2.55 2.51 -26.37
N ASP A 65 -1.29 2.90 -26.25
CA ASP A 65 -0.32 2.94 -27.34
C ASP A 65 0.46 1.61 -27.39
N LEU A 66 0.20 0.84 -28.45
CA LEU A 66 0.86 -0.44 -28.76
C LEU A 66 1.87 -0.32 -29.91
N SER A 67 2.25 0.89 -30.32
CA SER A 67 3.21 1.10 -31.43
C SER A 67 4.56 0.42 -31.19
N ASN A 68 4.98 0.32 -29.91
CA ASN A 68 6.08 -0.52 -29.49
C ASN A 68 5.57 -1.64 -28.57
N PRO A 69 5.37 -2.88 -29.07
CA PRO A 69 4.85 -3.99 -28.28
C PRO A 69 5.75 -4.43 -27.10
N LYS A 70 7.02 -4.01 -27.09
CA LYS A 70 7.96 -4.29 -25.99
C LYS A 70 7.94 -3.21 -24.90
N ALA A 71 7.44 -2.03 -25.23
CA ALA A 71 7.33 -0.89 -24.33
C ALA A 71 6.00 -0.14 -24.57
N PRO A 72 4.85 -0.81 -24.43
CA PRO A 72 3.55 -0.16 -24.60
C PRO A 72 3.37 0.93 -23.54
N ARG A 73 2.52 1.89 -23.84
CA ARG A 73 2.18 2.97 -22.90
C ARG A 73 0.67 3.10 -22.78
N VAL A 74 0.23 3.39 -21.57
CA VAL A 74 -1.17 3.72 -21.28
C VAL A 74 -1.21 5.13 -20.71
N ARG A 75 -2.02 6.00 -21.30
CA ARG A 75 -2.15 7.40 -20.93
C ARG A 75 -3.55 7.70 -20.44
N TYR A 76 -3.59 8.54 -19.43
CA TYR A 76 -4.83 9.12 -18.94
C TYR A 76 -4.54 10.55 -18.49
N ASP A 77 -4.90 11.51 -19.33
CA ASP A 77 -4.52 12.93 -19.17
C ASP A 77 -5.06 13.61 -17.91
N LYS A 78 -6.04 12.99 -17.26
CA LYS A 78 -6.65 13.53 -16.04
C LYS A 78 -5.92 13.12 -14.75
N HIS A 79 -4.82 12.38 -14.85
CA HIS A 79 -4.11 11.88 -13.67
C HIS A 79 -2.70 12.48 -13.56
N ASP A 80 -2.49 13.16 -12.45
CA ASP A 80 -1.19 13.30 -11.82
C ASP A 80 -1.11 12.24 -10.70
N LEU A 81 -0.38 11.17 -10.92
CA LEU A 81 -0.34 10.04 -9.99
C LEU A 81 0.04 10.46 -8.57
N VAL A 82 1.06 11.32 -8.43
CA VAL A 82 1.53 11.72 -7.10
C VAL A 82 0.50 12.57 -6.38
N GLY A 83 -0.06 13.58 -7.06
CA GLY A 83 -1.12 14.42 -6.50
C GLY A 83 -2.38 13.63 -6.17
N TRP A 84 -2.72 12.66 -7.01
CA TRP A 84 -3.85 11.75 -6.82
C TRP A 84 -3.68 10.83 -5.60
N LEU A 85 -2.49 10.24 -5.39
CA LEU A 85 -2.20 9.41 -4.21
C LEU A 85 -2.28 10.24 -2.92
N VAL A 86 -1.64 11.41 -2.91
CA VAL A 86 -1.67 12.33 -1.78
C VAL A 86 -3.09 12.79 -1.48
N GLY A 87 -3.87 13.15 -2.52
CA GLY A 87 -5.28 13.54 -2.37
C GLY A 87 -6.14 12.46 -1.72
N ALA A 88 -6.02 11.20 -2.19
CA ALA A 88 -6.78 10.09 -1.63
C ALA A 88 -6.41 9.80 -0.15
N VAL A 89 -5.13 9.89 0.20
CA VAL A 89 -4.70 9.75 1.60
C VAL A 89 -5.20 10.91 2.45
N GLN A 90 -5.16 12.16 1.94
CA GLN A 90 -5.65 13.34 2.66
C GLN A 90 -7.15 13.29 2.94
N GLU A 91 -7.96 12.72 2.05
CA GLU A 91 -9.38 12.49 2.31
C GLU A 91 -9.58 11.60 3.55
N GLN A 92 -8.80 10.53 3.68
CA GLN A 92 -8.85 9.65 4.86
C GLN A 92 -8.38 10.38 6.12
N VAL A 93 -7.28 11.13 6.02
CA VAL A 93 -6.75 11.94 7.12
C VAL A 93 -7.77 13.01 7.56
N ALA A 94 -8.45 13.66 6.63
CA ALA A 94 -9.49 14.65 6.94
C ALA A 94 -10.67 14.00 7.70
N ALA A 95 -11.15 12.84 7.23
CA ALA A 95 -12.21 12.10 7.89
C ALA A 95 -11.79 11.67 9.33
N TRP A 96 -10.56 11.21 9.50
CA TRP A 96 -10.00 10.90 10.82
C TRP A 96 -9.93 12.13 11.72
N LYS A 97 -9.45 13.29 11.22
CA LYS A 97 -9.37 14.52 11.99
C LYS A 97 -10.74 15.00 12.49
N GLU A 98 -11.78 14.84 11.68
CA GLU A 98 -13.15 15.21 12.11
C GLU A 98 -13.65 14.29 13.24
N LYS A 99 -13.37 12.98 13.18
CA LYS A 99 -13.68 12.05 14.30
C LYS A 99 -12.89 12.41 15.56
N ALA A 100 -11.59 12.70 15.44
CA ALA A 100 -10.73 13.08 16.55
C ALA A 100 -11.19 14.38 17.22
N LYS A 101 -11.61 15.37 16.45
CA LYS A 101 -12.17 16.63 16.98
C LYS A 101 -13.48 16.42 17.74
N ALA A 102 -14.30 15.45 17.30
CA ALA A 102 -15.57 15.15 17.96
C ALA A 102 -15.37 14.44 19.31
N ASP A 103 -14.28 13.71 19.48
CA ASP A 103 -13.91 13.02 20.71
C ASP A 103 -12.79 13.74 21.44
N ARG A 104 -13.17 14.65 22.35
CA ARG A 104 -12.23 15.42 23.18
C ARG A 104 -11.78 14.69 24.46
N SER A 105 -12.19 13.45 24.64
CA SER A 105 -11.90 12.68 25.86
C SER A 105 -10.55 11.98 25.80
N ALA A 106 -9.85 11.98 24.66
CA ALA A 106 -8.61 11.28 24.41
C ALA A 106 -7.64 12.11 23.55
N GLU A 107 -6.36 11.82 23.65
CA GLU A 107 -5.38 12.14 22.62
C GLU A 107 -5.55 11.18 21.44
N HIS A 108 -5.51 11.68 20.21
CA HIS A 108 -5.67 10.86 19.00
C HIS A 108 -4.37 10.82 18.20
N LYS A 109 -3.90 9.62 17.90
CA LYS A 109 -2.70 9.38 17.11
C LYS A 109 -3.01 8.59 15.86
N LEU A 110 -2.26 8.88 14.79
CA LEU A 110 -2.44 8.28 13.47
C LEU A 110 -1.14 7.66 12.97
N ILE A 111 -1.14 6.35 12.75
CA ILE A 111 -0.03 5.64 12.12
C ILE A 111 -0.48 5.15 10.74
N GLY A 112 0.33 5.43 9.73
CA GLY A 112 0.12 4.91 8.38
C GLY A 112 0.83 3.57 8.18
N VAL A 113 0.12 2.58 7.64
CA VAL A 113 0.68 1.28 7.23
C VAL A 113 0.44 1.10 5.75
N GLY A 114 1.49 1.00 4.96
CA GLY A 114 1.36 0.97 3.50
C GLY A 114 2.12 -0.17 2.83
N HIS A 115 1.70 -0.49 1.60
CA HIS A 115 2.43 -1.38 0.71
C HIS A 115 2.58 -0.75 -0.67
N SER A 116 3.80 -0.80 -1.25
CA SER A 116 4.08 -0.40 -2.63
C SER A 116 3.55 1.02 -2.94
N MET A 117 2.60 1.17 -3.86
CA MET A 117 1.92 2.43 -4.19
C MET A 117 1.31 3.10 -2.96
N GLY A 118 0.66 2.33 -2.08
CA GLY A 118 0.08 2.85 -0.84
C GLY A 118 1.13 3.40 0.12
N SER A 119 2.29 2.73 0.24
CA SER A 119 3.44 3.23 0.97
C SER A 119 3.94 4.56 0.40
N ALA A 120 4.04 4.66 -0.93
CA ALA A 120 4.44 5.89 -1.61
C ALA A 120 3.44 7.03 -1.35
N GLY A 121 2.13 6.74 -1.35
CA GLY A 121 1.08 7.72 -1.06
C GLY A 121 1.14 8.26 0.37
N LEU A 122 1.33 7.39 1.36
CA LEU A 122 1.49 7.78 2.77
C LEU A 122 2.75 8.63 2.97
N TRP A 123 3.87 8.17 2.42
CA TRP A 123 5.15 8.90 2.53
C TRP A 123 5.09 10.27 1.85
N ALA A 124 4.60 10.33 0.61
CA ALA A 124 4.43 11.61 -0.10
C ALA A 124 3.50 12.56 0.65
N THR A 125 2.48 12.05 1.33
CA THR A 125 1.57 12.85 2.15
C THR A 125 2.30 13.45 3.36
N GLU A 126 3.12 12.66 4.08
CA GLU A 126 3.91 13.17 5.21
C GLU A 126 4.97 14.20 4.75
N VAL A 127 5.58 13.98 3.58
CA VAL A 127 6.53 14.94 2.99
C VAL A 127 5.84 16.25 2.63
N ALA A 128 4.68 16.19 1.99
CA ALA A 128 3.93 17.38 1.59
C ALA A 128 3.27 18.11 2.77
N HIS A 129 2.92 17.38 3.82
CA HIS A 129 2.23 17.87 5.02
C HIS A 129 2.87 17.30 6.28
N PRO A 130 4.08 17.75 6.66
CA PRO A 130 4.84 17.20 7.78
C PRO A 130 4.10 17.26 9.11
N GLY A 131 4.07 16.13 9.83
CA GLY A 131 3.34 15.95 11.08
C GLY A 131 1.87 15.55 10.85
N THR A 132 1.56 14.97 9.70
CA THR A 132 0.26 14.34 9.44
C THR A 132 0.13 13.04 10.20
N PHE A 133 1.22 12.26 10.28
CA PHE A 133 1.27 10.97 10.97
C PHE A 133 2.16 11.04 12.21
N ASP A 134 1.88 10.17 13.18
CA ASP A 134 2.74 9.92 14.34
C ASP A 134 3.79 8.83 14.05
N GLY A 135 3.64 8.08 12.98
CA GLY A 135 4.57 7.07 12.48
C GLY A 135 4.12 6.49 11.14
N LEU A 136 5.08 6.00 10.35
CA LEU A 136 4.81 5.28 9.10
C LEU A 136 5.53 3.93 9.09
N ILE A 137 4.80 2.87 8.77
CA ILE A 137 5.30 1.50 8.59
C ILE A 137 5.09 1.12 7.11
N LEU A 138 6.17 1.11 6.35
CA LEU A 138 6.12 1.07 4.90
C LEU A 138 6.76 -0.20 4.33
N PHE A 139 5.93 -1.03 3.70
CA PHE A 139 6.36 -2.24 3.01
C PHE A 139 6.65 -1.93 1.54
N GLU A 140 7.94 -1.95 1.18
CA GLU A 140 8.45 -1.69 -0.18
C GLU A 140 7.83 -0.48 -0.88
N PRO A 141 7.97 0.73 -0.31
CA PRO A 141 7.49 1.94 -0.97
C PRO A 141 8.14 2.11 -2.35
N VAL A 142 7.33 2.53 -3.33
CA VAL A 142 7.82 2.84 -4.66
C VAL A 142 8.48 4.22 -4.64
N LEU A 143 9.81 4.23 -4.56
CA LEU A 143 10.64 5.41 -4.71
C LEU A 143 11.72 5.07 -5.76
N VAL A 144 11.55 5.54 -6.98
CA VAL A 144 12.41 5.15 -8.10
C VAL A 144 12.97 6.35 -8.84
N GLN A 145 14.27 6.28 -9.09
CA GLN A 145 14.98 7.24 -9.94
C GLN A 145 14.80 6.87 -11.41
N ASN A 146 14.73 7.88 -12.27
CA ASN A 146 14.79 7.64 -13.70
C ASN A 146 16.16 7.04 -14.06
N SER A 147 16.15 5.79 -14.53
CA SER A 147 17.33 5.05 -14.97
C SER A 147 16.91 4.03 -16.03
N PRO A 148 17.85 3.51 -16.85
CA PRO A 148 17.53 2.44 -17.80
C PRO A 148 16.95 1.18 -17.12
N GLU A 149 17.36 0.87 -15.90
CA GLU A 149 16.86 -0.26 -15.13
C GLU A 149 15.40 -0.03 -14.73
N THR A 150 15.06 1.20 -14.32
CA THR A 150 13.67 1.60 -14.00
C THR A 150 12.81 1.54 -15.26
N ASP A 151 13.28 2.04 -16.40
CA ASP A 151 12.56 1.99 -17.67
C ASP A 151 12.26 0.54 -18.07
N TYR A 152 13.25 -0.36 -17.97
CA TYR A 152 13.05 -1.78 -18.24
C TYR A 152 12.01 -2.42 -17.31
N MET A 153 12.06 -2.08 -16.01
CA MET A 153 11.08 -2.57 -15.03
C MET A 153 9.67 -2.08 -15.36
N VAL A 154 9.52 -0.79 -15.70
CA VAL A 154 8.24 -0.22 -16.11
C VAL A 154 7.71 -0.93 -17.36
N ASP A 155 8.53 -1.10 -18.40
CA ASP A 155 8.14 -1.80 -19.62
C ASP A 155 7.66 -3.22 -19.33
N PHE A 156 8.39 -3.96 -18.49
CA PHE A 156 8.00 -5.30 -18.06
C PHE A 156 6.67 -5.31 -17.32
N MET A 157 6.45 -4.37 -16.38
CA MET A 157 5.23 -4.27 -15.61
C MET A 157 4.02 -3.93 -16.49
N VAL A 158 4.16 -2.96 -17.38
CA VAL A 158 3.08 -2.55 -18.32
C VAL A 158 2.72 -3.71 -19.25
N VAL A 159 3.71 -4.35 -19.88
CA VAL A 159 3.49 -5.51 -20.78
C VAL A 159 2.78 -6.65 -20.03
N SER A 160 3.27 -6.96 -18.82
CA SER A 160 2.72 -8.06 -18.02
C SER A 160 1.29 -7.77 -17.59
N THR A 161 0.99 -6.53 -17.23
CA THR A 161 -0.33 -6.09 -16.80
C THR A 161 -1.33 -6.11 -17.95
N LEU A 162 -0.99 -5.55 -19.11
CA LEU A 162 -1.89 -5.50 -20.27
C LEU A 162 -2.20 -6.89 -20.87
N ARG A 163 -1.43 -7.91 -20.53
CA ARG A 163 -1.66 -9.31 -20.98
C ARG A 163 -2.56 -10.12 -20.06
N ARG A 164 -2.94 -9.56 -18.92
CA ARG A 164 -3.79 -10.28 -17.98
C ARG A 164 -5.24 -10.29 -18.45
N ASP A 165 -5.93 -11.40 -18.19
CA ASP A 165 -7.37 -11.45 -18.29
C ASP A 165 -7.99 -10.49 -17.27
N SER A 166 -9.05 -9.81 -17.68
CA SER A 166 -9.75 -8.82 -16.85
C SER A 166 -11.23 -9.12 -16.66
N SER A 167 -11.74 -10.17 -17.33
CA SER A 167 -13.14 -10.59 -17.21
C SER A 167 -13.30 -12.09 -17.40
N TRP A 168 -14.32 -12.65 -16.74
CA TRP A 168 -14.63 -14.08 -16.73
C TRP A 168 -16.13 -14.29 -16.84
N PRO A 169 -16.58 -15.48 -17.34
CA PRO A 169 -18.01 -15.78 -17.50
C PRO A 169 -18.76 -15.96 -16.16
N SER A 170 -18.03 -16.10 -15.04
CA SER A 170 -18.61 -16.23 -13.70
C SER A 170 -17.55 -15.98 -12.63
N ARG A 171 -17.98 -15.72 -11.40
CA ARG A 171 -17.09 -15.59 -10.23
C ARG A 171 -16.28 -16.86 -9.98
N ALA A 172 -16.90 -18.03 -10.09
CA ALA A 172 -16.21 -19.31 -9.94
C ALA A 172 -15.08 -19.49 -10.97
N ALA A 173 -15.30 -19.09 -12.23
CA ALA A 173 -14.27 -19.14 -13.27
C ALA A 173 -13.11 -18.14 -12.98
N ALA A 174 -13.40 -16.94 -12.45
CA ALA A 174 -12.40 -15.99 -12.02
C ALA A 174 -11.57 -16.55 -10.84
N GLU A 175 -12.21 -17.06 -9.81
CA GLU A 175 -11.55 -17.64 -8.64
C GLU A 175 -10.66 -18.82 -9.02
N GLU A 176 -11.14 -19.73 -9.87
CA GLU A 176 -10.35 -20.85 -10.40
C GLU A 176 -9.13 -20.37 -11.18
N HIS A 177 -9.28 -19.34 -12.02
CA HIS A 177 -8.20 -18.71 -12.76
C HIS A 177 -7.09 -18.24 -11.81
N PHE A 178 -7.43 -17.43 -10.80
CA PHE A 178 -6.46 -16.89 -9.85
C PHE A 178 -5.83 -17.96 -8.95
N GLN A 179 -6.59 -18.97 -8.53
CA GLN A 179 -6.07 -20.09 -7.72
C GLN A 179 -5.01 -20.91 -8.47
N ASN A 180 -5.16 -21.05 -9.79
CA ASN A 180 -4.27 -21.84 -10.64
C ASN A 180 -3.18 -20.99 -11.31
N TRP A 181 -3.28 -19.67 -11.27
CA TRP A 181 -2.31 -18.81 -11.92
C TRP A 181 -1.00 -18.76 -11.16
N ARG A 182 0.10 -19.10 -11.86
CA ARG A 182 1.45 -19.22 -11.28
C ARG A 182 1.91 -17.96 -10.53
N ASN A 183 1.49 -16.78 -10.97
CA ASN A 183 1.86 -15.51 -10.33
C ASN A 183 1.32 -15.39 -8.89
N PHE A 184 0.21 -16.07 -8.59
CA PHE A 184 -0.42 -16.11 -7.26
C PHE A 184 -0.07 -17.36 -6.45
N ALA A 185 0.80 -18.22 -6.98
CA ALA A 185 1.13 -19.49 -6.34
C ALA A 185 1.81 -19.34 -4.96
N LYS A 186 2.47 -18.19 -4.74
CA LYS A 186 3.15 -17.86 -3.47
C LYS A 186 2.30 -17.05 -2.51
N TRP A 187 1.16 -16.52 -2.97
CA TRP A 187 0.29 -15.78 -2.09
C TRP A 187 -0.28 -16.69 -1.01
N ASP A 188 -0.39 -16.15 0.18
CA ASP A 188 -1.16 -16.77 1.24
C ASP A 188 -2.61 -16.99 0.77
N ARG A 189 -3.19 -18.14 1.09
CA ARG A 189 -4.53 -18.52 0.57
C ARG A 189 -5.64 -17.66 1.18
N GLU A 190 -5.50 -17.24 2.44
CA GLU A 190 -6.43 -16.33 3.10
C GLU A 190 -6.38 -14.95 2.44
N THR A 191 -5.17 -14.47 2.14
CA THR A 191 -4.96 -13.18 1.46
C THR A 191 -5.50 -13.21 0.02
N LEU A 192 -5.29 -14.31 -0.70
CA LEU A 192 -5.88 -14.45 -2.04
C LEU A 192 -7.41 -14.42 -1.98
N ALA A 193 -8.02 -15.13 -1.04
CA ALA A 193 -9.47 -15.11 -0.87
C ALA A 193 -9.98 -13.70 -0.51
N ALA A 194 -9.26 -12.98 0.34
CA ALA A 194 -9.57 -11.59 0.69
C ALA A 194 -9.46 -10.66 -0.53
N TYR A 195 -8.38 -10.77 -1.30
CA TYR A 195 -8.22 -10.03 -2.55
C TYR A 195 -9.39 -10.26 -3.51
N LEU A 196 -9.76 -11.52 -3.77
CA LEU A 196 -10.82 -11.85 -4.71
C LEU A 196 -12.20 -11.31 -4.29
N ARG A 197 -12.45 -11.11 -2.98
CA ARG A 197 -13.69 -10.47 -2.52
C ARG A 197 -13.80 -9.02 -2.97
N GLY A 198 -12.71 -8.24 -2.87
CA GLY A 198 -12.73 -6.81 -3.19
C GLY A 198 -12.30 -6.49 -4.62
N ALA A 199 -11.50 -7.36 -5.26
CA ALA A 199 -10.97 -7.12 -6.59
C ALA A 199 -11.87 -7.60 -7.74
N LEU A 200 -12.91 -8.40 -7.46
CA LEU A 200 -13.85 -8.91 -8.46
C LEU A 200 -15.20 -8.20 -8.36
N VAL A 201 -15.71 -7.74 -9.49
CA VAL A 201 -16.99 -7.04 -9.62
C VAL A 201 -17.94 -7.89 -10.45
N ASP A 202 -19.08 -8.23 -9.86
CA ASP A 202 -20.14 -8.99 -10.56
C ASP A 202 -20.96 -8.05 -11.43
N SER A 203 -21.23 -8.45 -12.67
CA SER A 203 -22.12 -7.76 -13.60
C SER A 203 -23.52 -8.38 -13.61
N SER A 204 -24.54 -7.63 -14.04
CA SER A 204 -25.94 -8.09 -14.07
C SER A 204 -26.18 -9.26 -15.03
N ASP A 205 -25.31 -9.45 -16.03
CA ASP A 205 -25.36 -10.58 -16.98
C ASP A 205 -24.66 -11.86 -16.47
N GLY A 206 -24.14 -11.83 -15.22
CA GLY A 206 -23.43 -12.94 -14.60
C GLY A 206 -21.94 -12.99 -14.89
N THR A 207 -21.41 -12.10 -15.72
CA THR A 207 -19.98 -11.97 -15.93
C THR A 207 -19.31 -11.28 -14.74
N VAL A 208 -17.99 -11.46 -14.60
CA VAL A 208 -17.20 -10.87 -13.53
C VAL A 208 -15.97 -10.18 -14.12
N SER A 209 -15.64 -9.02 -13.63
CA SER A 209 -14.45 -8.26 -14.06
C SER A 209 -13.58 -7.85 -12.89
N LEU A 210 -12.31 -7.46 -13.21
CA LEU A 210 -11.43 -6.83 -12.22
C LEU A 210 -11.91 -5.41 -11.90
N ALA A 211 -11.97 -5.08 -10.61
CA ALA A 211 -12.25 -3.73 -10.12
C ALA A 211 -11.19 -2.73 -10.60
N CYS A 212 -9.91 -3.08 -10.45
CA CYS A 212 -8.82 -2.34 -11.09
C CYS A 212 -8.53 -2.95 -12.46
N HIS A 213 -9.08 -2.35 -13.51
CA HIS A 213 -8.86 -2.82 -14.88
C HIS A 213 -7.37 -2.76 -15.26
N PRO A 214 -6.82 -3.71 -16.04
CA PRO A 214 -5.40 -3.70 -16.44
C PRO A 214 -4.92 -2.40 -17.10
N ASN A 215 -5.77 -1.69 -17.86
CA ASN A 215 -5.42 -0.39 -18.41
C ASN A 215 -5.17 0.64 -17.30
N ILE A 216 -5.99 0.63 -16.25
CA ILE A 216 -5.82 1.53 -15.09
C ILE A 216 -4.49 1.23 -14.40
N GLU A 217 -4.27 -0.03 -14.03
CA GLU A 217 -3.02 -0.43 -13.37
C GLU A 217 -1.79 -0.14 -14.24
N ALA A 218 -1.83 -0.44 -15.54
CA ALA A 218 -0.74 -0.13 -16.47
C ALA A 218 -0.48 1.37 -16.58
N SER A 219 -1.53 2.21 -16.54
CA SER A 219 -1.38 3.67 -16.58
C SER A 219 -0.62 4.19 -15.35
N LEU A 220 -0.81 3.56 -14.18
CA LEU A 220 -0.07 3.93 -12.96
C LEU A 220 1.44 3.77 -13.14
N TYR A 221 1.88 2.71 -13.83
CA TYR A 221 3.30 2.48 -14.12
C TYR A 221 3.86 3.40 -15.19
N CYS A 222 3.01 3.94 -16.06
CA CYS A 222 3.41 4.87 -17.13
C CYS A 222 3.55 6.31 -16.66
N HIS A 223 3.08 6.65 -15.45
CA HIS A 223 3.25 7.96 -14.86
C HIS A 223 4.67 8.19 -14.37
N LYS A 224 5.02 9.47 -14.21
CA LYS A 224 6.28 9.84 -13.57
C LYS A 224 6.33 9.20 -12.17
N PRO A 225 7.37 8.41 -11.88
CA PRO A 225 7.50 7.76 -10.58
C PRO A 225 7.66 8.78 -9.47
N LEU A 226 7.32 8.39 -8.22
CA LEU A 226 7.62 9.19 -7.07
C LEU A 226 9.14 9.33 -6.93
N TRP A 227 9.59 10.55 -6.97
CA TRP A 227 10.97 10.93 -6.69
C TRP A 227 10.97 12.06 -5.68
N LEU A 228 11.62 11.84 -4.55
CA LEU A 228 11.78 12.85 -3.50
C LEU A 228 13.21 13.40 -3.55
N THR A 229 13.32 14.71 -3.55
CA THR A 229 14.60 15.42 -3.45
C THR A 229 15.20 15.27 -2.05
N GLU A 230 16.48 15.54 -1.88
CA GLU A 230 17.14 15.53 -0.57
C GLU A 230 16.47 16.47 0.43
N HIS A 231 15.98 17.62 -0.03
CA HIS A 231 15.22 18.55 0.81
C HIS A 231 13.89 17.97 1.24
N GLU A 232 13.15 17.32 0.35
CA GLU A 232 11.85 16.69 0.65
C GLU A 232 12.02 15.51 1.60
N LEU A 233 13.08 14.73 1.47
CA LEU A 233 13.41 13.61 2.37
C LEU A 233 13.70 14.05 3.82
N GLN A 234 13.99 15.33 4.06
CA GLN A 234 14.19 15.89 5.40
C GLN A 234 12.91 16.46 6.03
N GLN A 235 11.78 16.47 5.31
CA GLN A 235 10.54 17.10 5.77
C GLN A 235 9.74 16.28 6.79
N PRO A 236 9.71 14.93 6.74
CA PRO A 236 8.90 14.14 7.66
C PRO A 236 9.22 14.46 9.13
N LYS A 237 8.17 14.51 9.94
CA LYS A 237 8.27 14.79 11.39
C LYS A 237 7.95 13.57 12.25
N CYS A 238 7.68 12.43 11.64
CA CYS A 238 7.46 11.17 12.31
C CYS A 238 8.52 10.14 11.92
N PRO A 239 8.76 9.11 12.73
CA PRO A 239 9.59 7.98 12.36
C PRO A 239 8.94 7.20 11.21
N ILE A 240 9.76 6.75 10.27
CA ILE A 240 9.38 5.99 9.08
C ILE A 240 10.22 4.72 9.04
N THR A 241 9.54 3.57 9.11
CA THR A 241 10.20 2.26 9.05
C THR A 241 9.94 1.59 7.71
N PHE A 242 10.98 1.00 7.13
CA PHE A 242 10.92 0.28 5.86
C PHE A 242 11.09 -1.21 6.04
N HIS A 243 10.18 -1.98 5.46
CA HIS A 243 10.25 -3.44 5.32
C HIS A 243 10.38 -3.83 3.86
N TRP A 244 11.14 -4.88 3.60
CA TRP A 244 11.43 -5.35 2.25
C TRP A 244 11.61 -6.88 2.19
N GLY A 245 11.40 -7.46 1.01
CA GLY A 245 11.53 -8.89 0.79
C GLY A 245 12.91 -9.25 0.25
N SER A 246 13.58 -10.29 0.81
CA SER A 246 14.93 -10.69 0.38
C SER A 246 15.02 -11.13 -1.09
N ARG A 247 13.87 -11.40 -1.73
CA ARG A 247 13.75 -11.78 -3.14
C ARG A 247 13.16 -10.68 -4.03
N SER A 248 12.92 -9.50 -3.45
CA SER A 248 12.42 -8.37 -4.24
C SER A 248 13.46 -7.92 -5.27
N LYS A 249 12.97 -7.66 -6.50
CA LYS A 249 13.73 -7.04 -7.56
C LYS A 249 13.37 -5.57 -7.78
N MET A 250 12.43 -5.08 -6.97
CA MET A 250 11.93 -3.70 -7.03
C MET A 250 12.48 -2.85 -5.88
N TRP A 251 13.27 -3.44 -5.01
CA TRP A 251 13.87 -2.77 -3.86
C TRP A 251 15.28 -2.30 -4.17
N PHE A 252 15.52 -0.99 -4.12
CA PHE A 252 16.83 -0.37 -4.34
C PHE A 252 17.56 -0.21 -3.00
N ARG A 253 18.04 -1.32 -2.45
CA ARG A 253 18.60 -1.45 -1.10
C ARG A 253 19.58 -0.33 -0.76
N GLU A 254 20.57 -0.08 -1.61
CA GLU A 254 21.62 0.93 -1.38
C GLU A 254 21.03 2.34 -1.16
N ARG A 255 19.93 2.67 -1.84
CA ARG A 255 19.26 3.96 -1.67
C ARG A 255 18.64 4.10 -0.29
N PHE A 256 18.01 3.06 0.23
CA PHE A 256 17.36 3.09 1.55
C PHE A 256 18.39 2.98 2.68
N GLU A 257 19.50 2.25 2.49
CA GLU A 257 20.63 2.24 3.41
C GLU A 257 21.26 3.62 3.53
N ALA A 258 21.50 4.32 2.41
CA ALA A 258 22.00 5.69 2.41
C ALA A 258 21.02 6.63 3.12
N LEU A 259 19.74 6.51 2.86
CA LEU A 259 18.71 7.34 3.50
C LEU A 259 18.69 7.16 5.03
N GLN A 260 18.77 5.92 5.52
CA GLN A 260 18.91 5.65 6.95
C GLN A 260 20.22 6.20 7.53
N ALA A 261 21.33 6.09 6.81
CA ALA A 261 22.62 6.59 7.27
C ALA A 261 22.64 8.13 7.39
N ASP A 262 22.01 8.82 6.43
CA ASP A 262 21.97 10.27 6.38
C ASP A 262 20.96 10.88 7.35
N LEU A 263 19.83 10.22 7.57
CA LEU A 263 18.68 10.70 8.36
C LEU A 263 18.16 9.64 9.35
N PRO A 264 19.02 9.12 10.26
CA PRO A 264 18.69 8.01 11.15
C PRO A 264 17.60 8.33 12.18
N HIS A 265 17.29 9.60 12.40
CA HIS A 265 16.24 10.06 13.29
C HIS A 265 14.85 10.07 12.64
N ILE A 266 14.78 9.88 11.32
CA ILE A 266 13.53 9.78 10.56
C ILE A 266 13.35 8.35 10.05
N TYR A 267 14.39 7.76 9.44
CA TYR A 267 14.29 6.54 8.65
C TYR A 267 14.99 5.36 9.30
N THR A 268 14.28 4.25 9.38
CA THR A 268 14.80 2.96 9.83
C THR A 268 14.52 1.90 8.76
N MET A 269 15.53 1.17 8.33
CA MET A 269 15.38 0.02 7.46
C MET A 269 15.53 -1.26 8.28
N ARG A 270 14.53 -2.12 8.24
CA ARG A 270 14.54 -3.40 8.97
C ARG A 270 15.24 -4.50 8.18
N GLU A 271 15.59 -5.57 8.87
CA GLU A 271 16.10 -6.79 8.24
C GLU A 271 15.09 -7.34 7.21
N PRO A 272 15.58 -7.96 6.12
CA PRO A 272 14.70 -8.46 5.07
C PRO A 272 13.72 -9.51 5.57
N MET A 273 12.52 -9.50 5.03
CA MET A 273 11.58 -10.61 5.16
C MET A 273 12.04 -11.76 4.27
N GLU A 274 12.68 -12.75 4.87
CA GLU A 274 13.34 -13.84 4.14
C GLU A 274 12.37 -14.65 3.28
N GLY A 275 12.78 -14.92 2.04
CA GLY A 275 12.02 -15.71 1.06
C GLY A 275 10.84 -14.97 0.42
N ASN A 276 10.56 -13.71 0.82
CA ASN A 276 9.46 -12.90 0.29
C ASN A 276 9.90 -12.03 -0.89
N SER A 277 8.97 -11.77 -1.80
CA SER A 277 9.14 -10.86 -2.94
C SER A 277 8.57 -9.46 -2.65
N HIS A 278 8.45 -8.61 -3.68
CA HIS A 278 7.78 -7.30 -3.57
C HIS A 278 6.37 -7.38 -2.96
N VAL A 279 5.64 -8.45 -3.18
CA VAL A 279 4.28 -8.63 -2.65
C VAL A 279 4.26 -9.31 -1.27
N LEU A 280 5.25 -9.01 -0.44
CA LEU A 280 5.52 -9.64 0.86
C LEU A 280 4.32 -9.66 1.81
N VAL A 281 3.50 -8.60 1.85
CA VAL A 281 2.30 -8.54 2.69
C VAL A 281 1.21 -9.52 2.23
N LEU A 282 1.25 -9.91 0.97
CA LEU A 282 0.32 -10.86 0.36
C LEU A 282 0.84 -12.30 0.42
N GLU A 283 2.16 -12.47 0.43
CA GLU A 283 2.83 -13.78 0.55
C GLU A 283 2.89 -14.26 2.00
N ASN A 284 3.08 -13.33 2.96
CA ASN A 284 3.28 -13.67 4.36
C ASN A 284 2.59 -12.67 5.32
N PRO A 285 1.24 -12.72 5.41
CA PRO A 285 0.48 -11.81 6.28
C PRO A 285 0.79 -12.00 7.77
N ALA A 286 1.22 -13.21 8.19
CA ALA A 286 1.59 -13.48 9.57
C ALA A 286 2.87 -12.71 9.96
N LEU A 287 3.95 -12.87 9.17
CA LEU A 287 5.20 -12.15 9.41
C LEU A 287 5.01 -10.64 9.24
N SER A 288 4.16 -10.20 8.30
CA SER A 288 3.85 -8.77 8.14
C SER A 288 3.17 -8.20 9.39
N ALA A 289 2.24 -8.93 9.99
CA ALA A 289 1.61 -8.52 11.24
C ALA A 289 2.62 -8.46 12.40
N GLU A 290 3.52 -9.45 12.52
CA GLU A 290 4.60 -9.45 13.51
C GLU A 290 5.52 -8.23 13.36
N LYS A 291 5.89 -7.87 12.10
CA LYS A 291 6.71 -6.69 11.83
C LYS A 291 6.01 -5.39 12.20
N ILE A 292 4.72 -5.27 11.91
CA ILE A 292 3.92 -4.11 12.35
C ILE A 292 3.91 -4.01 13.88
N VAL A 293 3.69 -5.12 14.59
CA VAL A 293 3.71 -5.12 16.05
C VAL A 293 5.07 -4.68 16.58
N GLN A 294 6.18 -5.22 16.04
CA GLN A 294 7.54 -4.84 16.44
C GLN A 294 7.80 -3.32 16.26
N ASP A 295 7.32 -2.72 15.18
CA ASP A 295 7.49 -1.29 14.97
C ASP A 295 6.58 -0.46 15.89
N LEU A 296 5.37 -0.91 16.16
CA LEU A 296 4.46 -0.26 17.09
C LEU A 296 5.03 -0.23 18.52
N GLU A 297 5.73 -1.28 18.93
CA GLU A 297 6.38 -1.36 20.25
C GLU A 297 7.43 -0.26 20.48
N GLU A 298 7.96 0.31 19.41
CA GLU A 298 8.91 1.44 19.48
C GLU A 298 8.21 2.82 19.44
N LEU A 299 6.89 2.86 19.20
CA LEU A 299 6.11 4.08 19.08
C LEU A 299 5.20 4.31 20.30
N GLU A 300 5.04 5.56 20.70
CA GLU A 300 4.04 5.92 21.70
C GLU A 300 2.62 5.85 21.12
N PRO A 301 1.61 5.35 21.88
CA PRO A 301 1.67 5.01 23.31
C PRO A 301 2.04 3.55 23.62
N PHE A 302 2.35 2.74 22.61
CA PHE A 302 2.62 1.31 22.78
C PHE A 302 3.89 1.05 23.59
N ALA A 303 4.94 1.88 23.39
CA ALA A 303 6.19 1.78 24.15
C ALA A 303 5.94 1.95 25.65
N ALA A 304 5.04 2.85 26.06
CA ALA A 304 4.66 3.04 27.45
C ALA A 304 3.86 1.84 28.00
N ALA A 305 2.99 1.23 27.20
CA ALA A 305 2.18 0.08 27.62
C ALA A 305 3.00 -1.17 27.95
N ILE A 306 4.20 -1.32 27.34
CA ILE A 306 5.11 -2.46 27.62
C ILE A 306 5.86 -2.25 28.93
N THR A 307 6.11 -1.01 29.34
CA THR A 307 6.94 -0.68 30.50
C THR A 307 6.17 -0.59 31.82
N GLU A 308 4.84 -0.53 31.79
CA GLU A 308 4.00 -0.58 32.99
C GLU A 308 3.72 -2.06 33.37
N PRO A 309 4.11 -2.51 34.59
CA PRO A 309 3.93 -3.90 35.06
C PRO A 309 2.47 -4.21 35.41
#